data_132fb493fc449a5026453559aa97ae60
#
_entry.id   132fb493fc449a5026453559aa97ae60
#
_cell.length_a   1.000
_cell.length_b   1.000
_cell.length_c   1.000
_cell.angle_alpha   90.00
_cell.angle_beta   90.00
_cell.angle_gamma   90.00
#
_symmetry.space_group_name_H-M   'P 1'
#
loop_
_entity.id
_entity.type
_entity.pdbx_description
1 polymer ?
#
loop_
_entity_poly.entity_id
_entity_poly.type
_entity_poly.pdbx_seq_one_letter_code
_entity_poly.pdbx_strand_id
1 'polypeptide(L)'
;MKKILLTALCVGVFGFCQAQKINLGKAASAVSKGAQALAFSNEDAKKLSKESVEWMDKHNPVTDSKSPYTKRLNRLFGKHKSEDGLNLNYKVYHVIDINAFACADGSVRVFSSLMDLMTDDELLAIIGHEIGHVKNEDTKDAIKSAYMRAAAQDAAGAASGAVRALSDTELGEMANAMLDAKHSKKQESQADEYAYNFMKKHGYNVVAVYTAFKKMALLSGGDTRSKFQKMMSSHPDSEKRAEAAKKRAIKDGLWKDPGEVTLPKTPIK
;
A
#
# COMPACT_ATOMS: atom_id res chain seq x y z
N MET A 1 26.22 74.47 -46.25
CA MET A 1 24.97 74.10 -45.60
C MET A 1 24.56 72.75 -46.15
N LYS A 2 24.91 71.64 -45.46
CA LYS A 2 24.65 70.28 -45.91
C LYS A 2 23.44 69.75 -45.13
N LYS A 3 22.36 69.43 -45.83
CA LYS A 3 21.20 68.78 -45.30
C LYS A 3 21.46 67.29 -45.12
N ILE A 4 21.40 66.77 -43.90
CA ILE A 4 21.48 65.36 -43.61
C ILE A 4 20.09 64.78 -43.62
N LEU A 5 19.84 63.87 -44.57
CA LEU A 5 18.59 63.11 -44.69
C LEU A 5 18.70 61.90 -43.77
N LEU A 6 17.84 61.81 -42.75
CA LEU A 6 17.80 60.71 -41.84
C LEU A 6 16.77 59.71 -42.38
N THR A 7 17.25 58.61 -42.93
CA THR A 7 16.39 57.48 -43.37
C THR A 7 16.12 56.56 -42.19
N ALA A 8 14.92 56.56 -41.71
CA ALA A 8 14.50 55.61 -40.67
C ALA A 8 14.23 54.20 -41.31
N LEU A 9 15.05 53.24 -40.95
CA LEU A 9 14.90 51.86 -41.33
C LEU A 9 13.94 51.20 -40.37
N CYS A 10 12.69 51.03 -40.78
CA CYS A 10 11.71 50.20 -40.04
C CYS A 10 12.02 48.74 -40.27
N VAL A 11 12.73 48.08 -39.32
CA VAL A 11 12.82 46.64 -39.28
C VAL A 11 11.55 46.07 -38.69
N GLY A 12 10.66 45.59 -39.55
CA GLY A 12 9.47 44.86 -39.13
C GLY A 12 9.86 43.48 -38.61
N VAL A 13 9.82 43.32 -37.30
CA VAL A 13 9.89 42.00 -36.66
C VAL A 13 8.56 41.30 -36.88
N PHE A 14 8.48 40.48 -37.95
CA PHE A 14 7.40 39.50 -38.06
C PHE A 14 7.64 38.41 -37.01
N GLY A 15 7.04 38.59 -35.83
CA GLY A 15 6.89 37.56 -34.86
C GLY A 15 6.01 36.46 -35.46
N PHE A 16 6.62 35.34 -35.84
CA PHE A 16 5.90 34.11 -36.08
C PHE A 16 5.25 33.64 -34.77
N CYS A 17 4.02 34.08 -34.55
CA CYS A 17 3.15 33.48 -33.56
C CYS A 17 2.84 32.06 -34.07
N GLN A 18 3.65 31.09 -33.68
CA GLN A 18 3.31 29.67 -33.82
C GLN A 18 2.10 29.45 -32.88
N ALA A 19 0.91 29.59 -33.44
CA ALA A 19 -0.28 29.08 -32.78
C ALA A 19 -0.10 27.57 -32.57
N GLN A 20 0.32 27.20 -31.36
CA GLN A 20 0.27 25.80 -30.96
C GLN A 20 -1.19 25.38 -31.12
N LYS A 21 -1.42 24.50 -32.13
CA LYS A 21 -2.72 23.85 -32.29
C LYS A 21 -3.00 23.11 -30.98
N ILE A 22 -3.78 23.73 -30.10
CA ILE A 22 -4.31 23.07 -28.92
C ILE A 22 -5.10 21.89 -29.46
N ASN A 23 -4.59 20.69 -29.21
CA ASN A 23 -5.26 19.46 -29.60
C ASN A 23 -6.48 19.30 -28.71
N LEU A 24 -7.64 19.80 -29.20
CA LEU A 24 -8.92 19.75 -28.47
C LEU A 24 -9.24 18.33 -27.96
N GLY A 25 -8.82 17.27 -28.69
CA GLY A 25 -8.96 15.88 -28.25
C GLY A 25 -8.15 15.60 -26.98
N LYS A 26 -6.91 16.11 -26.89
CA LYS A 26 -6.10 15.98 -25.65
C LYS A 26 -6.65 16.81 -24.49
N ALA A 27 -7.15 18.01 -24.77
CA ALA A 27 -7.80 18.85 -23.75
C ALA A 27 -9.10 18.21 -23.25
N ALA A 28 -9.96 17.71 -24.13
CA ALA A 28 -11.18 16.99 -23.75
C ALA A 28 -10.89 15.72 -22.95
N SER A 29 -9.85 14.95 -23.33
CA SER A 29 -9.44 13.76 -22.58
C SER A 29 -8.87 14.12 -21.19
N ALA A 30 -8.15 15.24 -21.06
CA ALA A 30 -7.65 15.71 -19.77
C ALA A 30 -8.77 16.15 -18.84
N VAL A 31 -9.80 16.83 -19.38
CA VAL A 31 -10.99 17.23 -18.61
C VAL A 31 -11.80 16.01 -18.17
N SER A 32 -12.01 15.01 -19.05
CA SER A 32 -12.74 13.80 -18.69
C SER A 32 -11.99 12.97 -17.63
N LYS A 33 -10.66 12.87 -17.72
CA LYS A 33 -9.81 12.23 -16.70
C LYS A 33 -9.85 12.95 -15.37
N GLY A 34 -9.85 14.30 -15.38
CA GLY A 34 -10.01 15.11 -14.19
C GLY A 34 -11.37 14.89 -13.53
N ALA A 35 -12.45 14.83 -14.29
CA ALA A 35 -13.79 14.56 -13.80
C ALA A 35 -13.92 13.14 -13.22
N GLN A 36 -13.35 12.11 -13.88
CA GLN A 36 -13.32 10.74 -13.36
C GLN A 36 -12.48 10.63 -12.08
N ALA A 37 -11.35 11.34 -12.01
CA ALA A 37 -10.52 11.38 -10.82
C ALA A 37 -11.25 12.00 -9.62
N LEU A 38 -12.10 13.00 -9.84
CA LEU A 38 -12.92 13.63 -8.80
C LEU A 38 -14.09 12.74 -8.37
N ALA A 39 -14.61 11.91 -9.28
CA ALA A 39 -15.74 11.00 -9.02
C ALA A 39 -15.31 9.68 -8.37
N PHE A 40 -14.00 9.33 -8.30
CA PHE A 40 -13.52 8.06 -7.74
C PHE A 40 -13.81 7.96 -6.25
N SER A 41 -14.72 7.06 -5.91
CA SER A 41 -15.26 6.89 -4.55
C SER A 41 -14.49 5.81 -3.75
N ASN A 42 -14.80 5.70 -2.46
CA ASN A 42 -14.31 4.59 -1.62
C ASN A 42 -14.87 3.24 -2.08
N GLU A 43 -16.11 3.23 -2.57
CA GLU A 43 -16.72 2.00 -3.10
C GLU A 43 -16.04 1.54 -4.38
N ASP A 44 -15.59 2.46 -5.24
CA ASP A 44 -14.79 2.12 -6.41
C ASP A 44 -13.42 1.51 -6.00
N ALA A 45 -12.78 2.08 -4.98
CA ALA A 45 -11.54 1.52 -4.44
C ALA A 45 -11.76 0.11 -3.87
N LYS A 46 -12.83 -0.12 -3.13
CA LYS A 46 -13.20 -1.45 -2.60
C LYS A 46 -13.46 -2.45 -3.71
N LYS A 47 -14.23 -2.06 -4.73
CA LYS A 47 -14.55 -2.91 -5.89
C LYS A 47 -13.28 -3.33 -6.61
N LEU A 48 -12.42 -2.39 -6.97
CA LEU A 48 -11.17 -2.67 -7.68
C LEU A 48 -10.18 -3.47 -6.83
N SER A 49 -10.12 -3.20 -5.51
CA SER A 49 -9.35 -4.01 -4.57
C SER A 49 -9.80 -5.45 -4.59
N LYS A 50 -11.11 -5.69 -4.49
CA LYS A 50 -11.69 -7.04 -4.51
C LYS A 50 -11.34 -7.79 -5.80
N GLU A 51 -11.56 -7.17 -6.95
CA GLU A 51 -11.25 -7.77 -8.26
C GLU A 51 -9.75 -8.10 -8.39
N SER A 52 -8.88 -7.19 -7.94
CA SER A 52 -7.42 -7.39 -7.96
C SER A 52 -6.96 -8.49 -6.99
N VAL A 53 -7.57 -8.57 -5.80
CA VAL A 53 -7.26 -9.62 -4.83
C VAL A 53 -7.77 -10.99 -5.31
N GLU A 54 -8.95 -11.05 -5.93
CA GLU A 54 -9.45 -12.28 -6.56
C GLU A 54 -8.53 -12.76 -7.69
N TRP A 55 -7.97 -11.81 -8.46
CA TRP A 55 -6.94 -12.11 -9.45
C TRP A 55 -5.66 -12.65 -8.78
N MET A 56 -5.16 -11.99 -7.73
CA MET A 56 -3.99 -12.45 -6.97
C MET A 56 -4.22 -13.83 -6.35
N ASP A 57 -5.40 -14.13 -5.82
CA ASP A 57 -5.75 -15.42 -5.24
C ASP A 57 -5.72 -16.56 -6.28
N LYS A 58 -5.96 -16.27 -7.55
CA LYS A 58 -5.85 -17.24 -8.67
C LYS A 58 -4.42 -17.44 -9.14
N HIS A 59 -3.56 -16.43 -9.00
CA HIS A 59 -2.19 -16.42 -9.53
C HIS A 59 -1.12 -16.69 -8.46
N ASN A 60 -1.52 -16.83 -7.19
CA ASN A 60 -0.61 -17.21 -6.10
C ASN A 60 -1.08 -18.51 -5.44
N PRO A 61 -0.16 -19.34 -4.93
CA PRO A 61 -0.51 -20.56 -4.21
C PRO A 61 -1.13 -20.22 -2.85
N VAL A 62 -2.48 -20.14 -2.80
CA VAL A 62 -3.23 -19.97 -1.57
C VAL A 62 -3.22 -21.27 -0.77
N THR A 63 -2.88 -21.21 0.53
CA THR A 63 -2.90 -22.38 1.39
C THR A 63 -4.32 -22.84 1.69
N ASP A 64 -4.52 -24.16 1.76
CA ASP A 64 -5.80 -24.79 2.10
C ASP A 64 -6.07 -24.80 3.63
N SER A 65 -7.23 -25.27 4.04
CA SER A 65 -7.64 -25.37 5.45
C SER A 65 -6.82 -26.36 6.28
N LYS A 66 -6.10 -27.30 5.65
CA LYS A 66 -5.25 -28.29 6.34
C LYS A 66 -3.87 -27.75 6.65
N SER A 67 -3.44 -26.70 5.91
CA SER A 67 -2.13 -26.06 6.08
C SER A 67 -1.93 -25.54 7.51
N PRO A 68 -0.73 -25.77 8.11
CA PRO A 68 -0.40 -25.19 9.41
C PRO A 68 -0.45 -23.67 9.41
N TYR A 69 -0.11 -23.03 8.30
CA TYR A 69 -0.20 -21.57 8.15
C TYR A 69 -1.64 -21.06 8.24
N THR A 70 -2.56 -21.70 7.50
CA THR A 70 -3.99 -21.33 7.57
C THR A 70 -4.55 -21.56 8.96
N LYS A 71 -4.20 -22.68 9.62
CA LYS A 71 -4.63 -22.98 11.00
C LYS A 71 -4.11 -21.92 11.97
N ARG A 72 -2.83 -21.55 11.85
CA ARG A 72 -2.21 -20.51 12.69
C ARG A 72 -2.89 -19.15 12.47
N LEU A 73 -3.07 -18.73 11.21
CA LEU A 73 -3.73 -17.47 10.88
C LEU A 73 -5.17 -17.43 11.42
N ASN A 74 -5.96 -18.51 11.25
CA ASN A 74 -7.31 -18.62 11.76
C ASN A 74 -7.37 -18.58 13.30
N ARG A 75 -6.41 -19.19 13.98
CA ARG A 75 -6.32 -19.14 15.45
C ARG A 75 -6.09 -17.71 15.94
N LEU A 76 -5.26 -16.93 15.26
CA LEU A 76 -4.93 -15.55 15.63
C LEU A 76 -6.04 -14.57 15.26
N PHE A 77 -6.54 -14.66 14.04
CA PHE A 77 -7.44 -13.66 13.45
C PHE A 77 -8.87 -14.12 13.23
N GLY A 78 -9.22 -15.36 13.57
CA GLY A 78 -10.59 -15.88 13.38
C GLY A 78 -11.67 -15.08 14.13
N LYS A 79 -11.29 -14.45 15.26
CA LYS A 79 -12.15 -13.55 16.04
C LYS A 79 -12.14 -12.09 15.56
N HIS A 80 -11.23 -11.73 14.66
CA HIS A 80 -11.06 -10.38 14.11
C HIS A 80 -11.59 -10.27 12.67
N LYS A 81 -12.65 -11.01 12.33
CA LYS A 81 -13.32 -10.90 11.02
C LYS A 81 -14.09 -9.60 10.87
N SER A 82 -14.44 -8.97 11.98
CA SER A 82 -15.03 -7.62 12.01
C SER A 82 -14.24 -6.79 13.03
N GLU A 83 -13.59 -5.73 12.58
CA GLU A 83 -12.78 -4.84 13.42
C GLU A 83 -13.01 -3.39 13.00
N ASP A 84 -13.42 -2.56 13.95
CA ASP A 84 -13.67 -1.12 13.78
C ASP A 84 -14.53 -0.75 12.55
N GLY A 85 -15.54 -1.59 12.23
CA GLY A 85 -16.45 -1.42 11.10
C GLY A 85 -15.93 -1.99 9.77
N LEU A 86 -14.76 -2.63 9.76
CA LEU A 86 -14.22 -3.34 8.61
C LEU A 86 -14.65 -4.81 8.64
N ASN A 87 -15.04 -5.35 7.50
CA ASN A 87 -15.22 -6.79 7.29
C ASN A 87 -13.96 -7.36 6.69
N LEU A 88 -13.24 -8.19 7.46
CA LEU A 88 -11.91 -8.67 7.11
C LEU A 88 -11.94 -10.15 6.69
N ASN A 89 -11.21 -10.48 5.63
CA ASN A 89 -10.99 -11.86 5.22
C ASN A 89 -9.50 -12.15 5.06
N TYR A 90 -9.07 -13.28 5.60
CA TYR A 90 -7.66 -13.62 5.75
C TYR A 90 -7.32 -14.86 4.93
N LYS A 91 -6.23 -14.79 4.13
CA LYS A 91 -5.63 -15.94 3.46
C LYS A 91 -4.12 -15.89 3.54
N VAL A 92 -3.47 -17.05 3.40
CA VAL A 92 -2.01 -17.14 3.32
C VAL A 92 -1.60 -17.50 1.90
N TYR A 93 -0.62 -16.76 1.35
CA TYR A 93 0.10 -17.13 0.14
C TYR A 93 1.35 -17.92 0.52
N HIS A 94 1.49 -19.12 -0.04
CA HIS A 94 2.67 -19.97 0.18
C HIS A 94 3.79 -19.56 -0.78
N VAL A 95 4.47 -18.49 -0.46
CA VAL A 95 5.52 -17.87 -1.30
C VAL A 95 6.78 -17.57 -0.49
N ILE A 96 7.90 -17.40 -1.19
CA ILE A 96 9.23 -17.16 -0.58
C ILE A 96 9.47 -15.69 -0.22
N ASP A 97 8.72 -14.76 -0.82
CA ASP A 97 8.80 -13.34 -0.48
C ASP A 97 8.26 -13.10 0.94
N ILE A 98 8.79 -12.09 1.61
CA ILE A 98 8.39 -11.71 2.97
C ILE A 98 7.50 -10.48 2.86
N ASN A 99 6.19 -10.67 3.05
CA ASN A 99 5.22 -9.58 2.99
C ASN A 99 3.90 -9.92 3.72
N ALA A 100 3.14 -8.89 4.02
CA ALA A 100 1.70 -8.92 4.30
C ALA A 100 1.09 -7.64 3.72
N PHE A 101 -0.18 -7.67 3.39
CA PHE A 101 -0.90 -6.48 2.94
C PHE A 101 -2.39 -6.61 3.22
N ALA A 102 -3.05 -5.46 3.37
CA ALA A 102 -4.49 -5.40 3.44
C ALA A 102 -5.04 -4.38 2.41
N CYS A 103 -6.23 -4.67 1.89
CA CYS A 103 -6.85 -3.94 0.80
C CYS A 103 -8.15 -3.26 1.22
N ALA A 104 -8.58 -2.26 0.47
CA ALA A 104 -9.74 -1.43 0.79
C ALA A 104 -11.06 -2.22 0.92
N ASP A 105 -11.15 -3.43 0.32
CA ASP A 105 -12.28 -4.36 0.47
C ASP A 105 -12.26 -5.18 1.77
N GLY A 106 -11.22 -5.03 2.60
CA GLY A 106 -11.01 -5.82 3.82
C GLY A 106 -10.27 -7.14 3.61
N SER A 107 -9.78 -7.41 2.42
CA SER A 107 -8.92 -8.57 2.15
C SER A 107 -7.56 -8.38 2.79
N VAL A 108 -7.12 -9.37 3.61
CA VAL A 108 -5.80 -9.43 4.23
C VAL A 108 -5.07 -10.67 3.69
N ARG A 109 -3.88 -10.48 3.17
CA ARG A 109 -3.03 -11.55 2.65
C ARG A 109 -1.70 -11.57 3.39
N VAL A 110 -1.32 -12.73 3.87
CA VAL A 110 -0.08 -12.93 4.64
C VAL A 110 0.78 -13.94 3.92
N PHE A 111 2.05 -13.63 3.73
CA PHE A 111 2.97 -14.54 3.07
C PHE A 111 3.55 -15.52 4.08
N SER A 112 3.66 -16.81 3.70
CA SER A 112 4.15 -17.87 4.60
C SER A 112 5.53 -17.57 5.16
N SER A 113 6.42 -16.99 4.37
CA SER A 113 7.78 -16.63 4.81
C SER A 113 7.79 -15.54 5.89
N LEU A 114 6.82 -14.61 5.90
CA LEU A 114 6.66 -13.68 7.02
C LEU A 114 6.22 -14.43 8.29
N MET A 115 5.30 -15.39 8.14
CA MET A 115 4.83 -16.20 9.27
C MET A 115 5.95 -17.05 9.86
N ASP A 116 6.91 -17.52 9.05
CA ASP A 116 8.07 -18.28 9.50
C ASP A 116 9.04 -17.44 10.38
N LEU A 117 9.02 -16.13 10.24
CA LEU A 117 9.93 -15.22 10.94
C LEU A 117 9.34 -14.57 12.19
N MET A 118 8.01 -14.47 12.26
CA MET A 118 7.31 -13.71 13.28
C MET A 118 6.63 -14.64 14.29
N THR A 119 6.72 -14.29 15.58
CA THR A 119 5.89 -14.91 16.62
C THR A 119 4.41 -14.57 16.42
N ASP A 120 3.52 -15.20 17.17
CA ASP A 120 2.09 -14.92 17.11
C ASP A 120 1.76 -13.46 17.44
N ASP A 121 2.36 -12.92 18.50
CA ASP A 121 2.14 -11.53 18.89
C ASP A 121 2.71 -10.54 17.87
N GLU A 122 3.86 -10.86 17.25
CA GLU A 122 4.44 -10.04 16.18
C GLU A 122 3.58 -10.06 14.91
N LEU A 123 3.00 -11.22 14.56
CA LEU A 123 2.03 -11.30 13.45
C LEU A 123 0.77 -10.48 13.74
N LEU A 124 0.26 -10.53 14.97
CA LEU A 124 -0.87 -9.69 15.41
C LEU A 124 -0.54 -8.21 15.25
N ALA A 125 0.67 -7.79 15.62
CA ALA A 125 1.13 -6.42 15.48
C ALA A 125 1.25 -5.98 14.01
N ILE A 126 1.88 -6.80 13.15
CA ILE A 126 2.05 -6.48 11.71
C ILE A 126 0.70 -6.43 11.01
N ILE A 127 -0.16 -7.44 11.19
CA ILE A 127 -1.47 -7.46 10.54
C ILE A 127 -2.36 -6.34 11.11
N GLY A 128 -2.24 -6.01 12.41
CA GLY A 128 -2.89 -4.83 13.00
C GLY A 128 -2.45 -3.53 12.30
N HIS A 129 -1.18 -3.40 11.93
CA HIS A 129 -0.67 -2.27 11.15
C HIS A 129 -1.31 -2.21 9.75
N GLU A 130 -1.39 -3.36 9.05
CA GLU A 130 -2.06 -3.44 7.75
C GLU A 130 -3.54 -3.06 7.81
N ILE A 131 -4.25 -3.52 8.86
CA ILE A 131 -5.65 -3.11 9.11
C ILE A 131 -5.74 -1.59 9.34
N GLY A 132 -4.73 -1.00 10.00
CA GLY A 132 -4.60 0.44 10.19
C GLY A 132 -4.59 1.20 8.86
N HIS A 133 -3.84 0.75 7.85
CA HIS A 133 -3.84 1.34 6.52
C HIS A 133 -5.21 1.26 5.83
N VAL A 134 -5.93 0.14 5.98
CA VAL A 134 -7.30 0.01 5.46
C VAL A 134 -8.24 0.98 6.16
N LYS A 135 -8.15 1.06 7.50
CA LYS A 135 -8.99 1.95 8.31
C LYS A 135 -8.79 3.43 7.96
N ASN A 136 -7.55 3.80 7.65
CA ASN A 136 -7.18 5.16 7.26
C ASN A 136 -7.40 5.46 5.77
N GLU A 137 -7.85 4.46 4.97
CA GLU A 137 -8.02 4.57 3.51
C GLU A 137 -6.71 4.88 2.75
N ASP A 138 -5.56 4.52 3.31
CA ASP A 138 -4.23 4.88 2.78
C ASP A 138 -3.93 4.28 1.40
N THR A 139 -4.57 3.15 1.04
CA THR A 139 -4.39 2.47 -0.25
C THR A 139 -5.26 3.05 -1.37
N LYS A 140 -6.25 3.88 -1.05
CA LYS A 140 -7.21 4.43 -2.01
C LYS A 140 -6.51 5.22 -3.13
N ASP A 141 -5.56 6.09 -2.77
CA ASP A 141 -4.88 6.94 -3.74
C ASP A 141 -3.99 6.13 -4.70
N ALA A 142 -3.37 5.04 -4.21
CA ALA A 142 -2.61 4.12 -5.04
C ALA A 142 -3.51 3.40 -6.06
N ILE A 143 -4.65 2.88 -5.61
CA ILE A 143 -5.66 2.21 -6.45
C ILE A 143 -6.22 3.18 -7.48
N LYS A 144 -6.61 4.39 -7.07
CA LYS A 144 -7.09 5.45 -7.95
C LYS A 144 -6.05 5.79 -9.03
N SER A 145 -4.80 5.97 -8.63
CA SER A 145 -3.71 6.30 -9.56
C SER A 145 -3.45 5.17 -10.56
N ALA A 146 -3.50 3.91 -10.12
CA ALA A 146 -3.37 2.75 -10.98
C ALA A 146 -4.55 2.64 -11.96
N TYR A 147 -5.78 2.79 -11.49
CA TYR A 147 -6.98 2.81 -12.34
C TYR A 147 -6.92 3.91 -13.39
N MET A 148 -6.51 5.13 -13.00
CA MET A 148 -6.40 6.25 -13.93
C MET A 148 -5.33 6.03 -15.01
N ARG A 149 -4.24 5.29 -14.69
CA ARG A 149 -3.24 4.88 -15.70
C ARG A 149 -3.82 3.87 -16.68
N ALA A 150 -4.49 2.83 -16.18
CA ALA A 150 -5.15 1.82 -17.00
C ALA A 150 -6.23 2.45 -17.91
N ALA A 151 -7.09 3.29 -17.37
CA ALA A 151 -8.12 4.01 -18.12
C ALA A 151 -7.53 4.99 -19.16
N ALA A 152 -6.30 5.48 -18.96
CA ALA A 152 -5.63 6.37 -19.92
C ALA A 152 -5.11 5.65 -21.15
N GLN A 153 -4.85 4.36 -21.07
CA GLN A 153 -4.40 3.52 -22.18
C GLN A 153 -5.56 3.10 -23.08
N ASP A 154 -6.78 3.09 -22.56
CA ASP A 154 -8.00 2.76 -23.29
C ASP A 154 -8.78 4.02 -23.65
N ALA A 155 -8.67 4.45 -24.91
CA ALA A 155 -9.36 5.64 -25.44
C ALA A 155 -10.90 5.51 -25.44
N ALA A 156 -11.45 4.30 -25.40
CA ALA A 156 -12.89 4.02 -25.42
C ALA A 156 -13.52 4.04 -24.01
N GLY A 157 -12.76 3.72 -22.96
CA GLY A 157 -13.25 3.66 -21.59
C GLY A 157 -13.46 5.02 -20.92
N ALA A 158 -12.97 6.10 -21.52
CA ALA A 158 -12.92 7.44 -20.91
C ALA A 158 -14.29 8.18 -20.91
N ALA A 159 -15.35 7.63 -21.50
CA ALA A 159 -16.60 8.36 -21.73
C ALA A 159 -17.68 8.10 -20.65
N SER A 160 -17.56 7.08 -19.80
CA SER A 160 -18.53 6.79 -18.75
C SER A 160 -17.99 7.18 -17.37
N GLY A 161 -18.77 7.88 -16.56
CA GLY A 161 -18.39 8.25 -15.20
C GLY A 161 -18.34 7.07 -14.20
N ALA A 162 -18.57 5.84 -14.68
CA ALA A 162 -18.52 4.62 -13.88
C ALA A 162 -17.18 3.89 -14.06
N VAL A 163 -16.66 3.28 -12.98
CA VAL A 163 -15.48 2.41 -13.04
C VAL A 163 -15.79 1.20 -13.92
N ARG A 164 -15.06 1.07 -15.06
CA ARG A 164 -15.19 -0.05 -15.98
C ARG A 164 -14.55 -1.32 -15.44
N ALA A 165 -14.96 -2.46 -15.97
CA ALA A 165 -14.27 -3.72 -15.73
C ALA A 165 -12.83 -3.67 -16.30
N LEU A 166 -11.88 -4.21 -15.56
CA LEU A 166 -10.49 -4.33 -15.98
C LEU A 166 -10.23 -5.68 -16.66
N SER A 167 -9.34 -5.69 -17.64
CA SER A 167 -8.82 -6.91 -18.25
C SER A 167 -7.93 -7.68 -17.26
N ASP A 168 -7.61 -8.93 -17.55
CA ASP A 168 -6.72 -9.75 -16.73
C ASP A 168 -5.34 -9.11 -16.55
N THR A 169 -4.77 -8.53 -17.60
CA THR A 169 -3.49 -7.79 -17.54
C THR A 169 -3.59 -6.56 -16.64
N GLU A 170 -4.66 -5.77 -16.78
CA GLU A 170 -4.87 -4.57 -15.96
C GLU A 170 -5.11 -4.91 -14.50
N LEU A 171 -5.78 -6.03 -14.21
CA LEU A 171 -5.92 -6.53 -12.82
C LEU A 171 -4.57 -6.91 -12.23
N GLY A 172 -3.67 -7.52 -13.03
CA GLY A 172 -2.30 -7.80 -12.61
C GLY A 172 -1.47 -6.53 -12.35
N GLU A 173 -1.60 -5.51 -13.20
CA GLU A 173 -0.97 -4.20 -12.98
C GLU A 173 -1.51 -3.49 -11.74
N MET A 174 -2.83 -3.56 -11.52
CA MET A 174 -3.48 -3.04 -10.32
C MET A 174 -2.99 -3.74 -9.06
N ALA A 175 -2.92 -5.07 -9.06
CA ALA A 175 -2.40 -5.89 -7.97
C ALA A 175 -0.95 -5.50 -7.63
N ASN A 176 -0.09 -5.32 -8.64
CA ASN A 176 1.28 -4.85 -8.43
C ASN A 176 1.31 -3.42 -7.86
N ALA A 177 0.47 -2.52 -8.36
CA ALA A 177 0.41 -1.15 -7.84
C ALA A 177 -0.03 -1.10 -6.37
N MET A 178 -0.91 -2.02 -5.94
CA MET A 178 -1.31 -2.15 -4.54
C MET A 178 -0.16 -2.66 -3.67
N LEU A 179 0.60 -3.66 -4.15
CA LEU A 179 1.76 -4.21 -3.44
C LEU A 179 2.96 -3.25 -3.38
N ASP A 180 3.08 -2.36 -4.38
CA ASP A 180 4.18 -1.38 -4.49
C ASP A 180 3.77 0.01 -3.96
N ALA A 181 2.56 0.16 -3.39
CA ALA A 181 2.08 1.40 -2.81
C ALA A 181 3.01 1.86 -1.68
N LYS A 182 3.46 3.12 -1.76
CA LYS A 182 4.34 3.71 -0.75
C LYS A 182 3.51 4.59 0.17
N HIS A 183 3.68 4.38 1.45
CA HIS A 183 3.04 5.19 2.46
C HIS A 183 3.91 6.36 2.91
N SER A 184 3.29 7.49 3.17
CA SER A 184 3.97 8.64 3.77
C SER A 184 4.30 8.34 5.24
N LYS A 185 5.30 9.03 5.81
CA LYS A 185 5.64 8.90 7.24
C LYS A 185 4.45 9.14 8.18
N LYS A 186 3.50 9.99 7.77
CA LYS A 186 2.28 10.25 8.54
C LYS A 186 1.36 9.03 8.52
N GLN A 187 1.13 8.43 7.36
CA GLN A 187 0.33 7.21 7.22
C GLN A 187 0.94 6.05 8.01
N GLU A 188 2.26 5.85 7.89
CA GLU A 188 2.97 4.84 8.69
C GLU A 188 2.77 5.08 10.20
N SER A 189 2.93 6.33 10.67
CA SER A 189 2.74 6.65 12.09
C SER A 189 1.30 6.40 12.56
N GLN A 190 0.30 6.65 11.71
CA GLN A 190 -1.10 6.40 12.03
C GLN A 190 -1.43 4.90 12.03
N ALA A 191 -0.86 4.14 11.10
CA ALA A 191 -0.99 2.69 11.06
C ALA A 191 -0.28 2.02 12.25
N ASP A 192 0.91 2.53 12.66
CA ASP A 192 1.62 2.08 13.88
C ASP A 192 0.81 2.36 15.15
N GLU A 193 0.18 3.53 15.19
CA GLU A 193 -0.71 3.87 16.30
C GLU A 193 -1.91 2.93 16.37
N TYR A 194 -2.51 2.64 15.22
CA TYR A 194 -3.60 1.68 15.13
C TYR A 194 -3.15 0.29 15.61
N ALA A 195 -2.01 -0.21 15.11
CA ALA A 195 -1.46 -1.50 15.53
C ALA A 195 -1.27 -1.58 17.05
N TYR A 196 -0.65 -0.56 17.64
CA TYR A 196 -0.44 -0.49 19.08
C TYR A 196 -1.77 -0.50 19.86
N ASN A 197 -2.74 0.31 19.43
CA ASN A 197 -4.05 0.40 20.08
C ASN A 197 -4.86 -0.90 19.88
N PHE A 198 -4.75 -1.57 18.73
CA PHE A 198 -5.33 -2.89 18.48
C PHE A 198 -4.77 -3.92 19.48
N MET A 199 -3.45 -3.99 19.63
CA MET A 199 -2.81 -4.89 20.59
C MET A 199 -3.29 -4.61 22.03
N LYS A 200 -3.33 -3.35 22.42
CA LYS A 200 -3.78 -2.92 23.76
C LYS A 200 -5.26 -3.22 24.00
N LYS A 201 -6.13 -2.90 23.03
CA LYS A 201 -7.59 -3.12 23.09
C LYS A 201 -7.94 -4.59 23.31
N HIS A 202 -7.20 -5.48 22.67
CA HIS A 202 -7.47 -6.93 22.73
C HIS A 202 -6.63 -7.67 23.79
N GLY A 203 -5.88 -6.95 24.64
CA GLY A 203 -5.07 -7.54 25.70
C GLY A 203 -3.87 -8.33 25.21
N TYR A 204 -3.38 -8.05 24.00
CA TYR A 204 -2.16 -8.65 23.45
C TYR A 204 -0.90 -7.94 23.97
N ASN A 205 0.24 -8.58 23.79
CA ASN A 205 1.52 -8.01 24.18
C ASN A 205 1.92 -6.84 23.25
N VAL A 206 1.74 -5.60 23.73
CA VAL A 206 2.07 -4.39 22.96
C VAL A 206 3.57 -4.26 22.63
N VAL A 207 4.45 -4.93 23.39
CA VAL A 207 5.91 -4.94 23.13
C VAL A 207 6.21 -5.66 21.81
N ALA A 208 5.31 -6.51 21.33
CA ALA A 208 5.45 -7.18 20.06
C ALA A 208 5.45 -6.22 18.85
N VAL A 209 4.87 -5.01 18.99
CA VAL A 209 4.99 -3.96 17.96
C VAL A 209 6.46 -3.54 17.81
N TYR A 210 7.16 -3.36 18.94
CA TYR A 210 8.59 -3.06 18.95
C TYR A 210 9.42 -4.21 18.35
N THR A 211 9.22 -5.46 18.83
CA THR A 211 10.03 -6.60 18.39
C THR A 211 9.79 -6.93 16.92
N ALA A 212 8.56 -6.80 16.41
CA ALA A 212 8.25 -6.95 14.99
C ALA A 212 9.05 -5.97 14.13
N PHE A 213 9.02 -4.68 14.46
CA PHE A 213 9.78 -3.66 13.70
C PHE A 213 11.29 -3.82 13.85
N LYS A 214 11.80 -4.27 15.01
CA LYS A 214 13.23 -4.62 15.15
C LYS A 214 13.63 -5.78 14.23
N LYS A 215 12.81 -6.83 14.13
CA LYS A 215 13.04 -7.92 13.17
C LYS A 215 13.00 -7.43 11.72
N MET A 216 12.06 -6.56 11.38
CA MET A 216 11.99 -5.95 10.05
C MET A 216 13.24 -5.12 9.75
N ALA A 217 13.78 -4.40 10.72
CA ALA A 217 15.05 -3.68 10.57
C ALA A 217 16.24 -4.63 10.32
N LEU A 218 16.31 -5.77 11.03
CA LEU A 218 17.33 -6.81 10.81
C LEU A 218 17.23 -7.42 9.40
N LEU A 219 16.01 -7.68 8.91
CA LEU A 219 15.78 -8.20 7.56
C LEU A 219 16.25 -7.23 6.46
N SER A 220 16.23 -5.94 6.73
CA SER A 220 16.67 -4.89 5.79
C SER A 220 18.18 -4.92 5.52
N GLY A 221 18.98 -5.42 6.45
CA GLY A 221 20.45 -5.43 6.38
C GLY A 221 21.08 -6.77 5.99
N GLY A 222 20.29 -7.87 5.89
CA GLY A 222 20.80 -9.23 5.73
C GLY A 222 20.62 -9.83 4.32
N ASP A 223 20.99 -11.11 4.18
CA ASP A 223 20.87 -11.89 2.94
C ASP A 223 19.41 -12.04 2.45
N THR A 224 18.43 -11.83 3.33
CA THR A 224 17.00 -11.88 3.03
C THR A 224 16.47 -10.57 2.41
N ARG A 225 17.31 -9.55 2.25
CA ARG A 225 16.93 -8.21 1.77
C ARG A 225 16.14 -8.24 0.46
N SER A 226 16.53 -9.07 -0.51
CA SER A 226 15.85 -9.17 -1.81
C SER A 226 14.40 -9.65 -1.67
N LYS A 227 14.16 -10.62 -0.78
CA LYS A 227 12.83 -11.18 -0.51
C LYS A 227 11.94 -10.22 0.31
N PHE A 228 12.56 -9.31 1.04
CA PHE A 228 11.90 -8.32 1.90
C PHE A 228 11.77 -6.94 1.24
N GLN A 229 12.31 -6.78 0.02
CA GLN A 229 12.44 -5.47 -0.64
C GLN A 229 11.12 -4.74 -0.84
N LYS A 230 10.05 -5.45 -1.21
CA LYS A 230 8.72 -4.83 -1.41
C LYS A 230 8.18 -4.24 -0.11
N MET A 231 8.11 -5.03 0.95
CA MET A 231 7.64 -4.59 2.26
C MET A 231 8.49 -3.44 2.81
N MET A 232 9.82 -3.50 2.62
CA MET A 232 10.73 -2.45 3.05
C MET A 232 10.54 -1.13 2.28
N SER A 233 10.20 -1.20 0.99
CA SER A 233 9.99 -0.01 0.15
C SER A 233 8.62 0.64 0.38
N SER A 234 7.60 -0.14 0.76
CA SER A 234 6.28 0.36 1.12
C SER A 234 6.21 0.87 2.57
N HIS A 235 6.96 0.25 3.49
CA HIS A 235 6.98 0.55 4.93
C HIS A 235 8.40 0.88 5.44
N PRO A 236 8.93 2.06 5.15
CA PRO A 236 10.31 2.42 5.51
C PRO A 236 10.50 2.71 7.00
N ASP A 237 11.78 2.90 7.38
CA ASP A 237 12.21 3.41 8.69
C ASP A 237 11.89 2.48 9.89
N SER A 238 11.91 1.14 9.71
CA SER A 238 11.53 0.15 10.73
C SER A 238 12.22 0.36 12.09
N GLU A 239 13.50 0.77 12.11
CA GLU A 239 14.22 1.06 13.35
C GLU A 239 13.62 2.24 14.13
N LYS A 240 13.28 3.34 13.45
CA LYS A 240 12.65 4.50 14.10
C LYS A 240 11.25 4.18 14.59
N ARG A 241 10.52 3.35 13.85
CA ARG A 241 9.19 2.88 14.20
C ARG A 241 9.23 1.98 15.44
N ALA A 242 10.23 1.09 15.53
CA ALA A 242 10.48 0.29 16.73
C ALA A 242 10.68 1.19 17.96
N GLU A 243 11.58 2.19 17.88
CA GLU A 243 11.83 3.10 19.00
C GLU A 243 10.59 3.95 19.38
N ALA A 244 9.76 4.31 18.42
CA ALA A 244 8.49 5.00 18.72
C ALA A 244 7.51 4.10 19.46
N ALA A 245 7.38 2.82 19.06
CA ALA A 245 6.56 1.81 19.75
C ALA A 245 7.06 1.58 21.19
N LYS A 246 8.38 1.47 21.40
CA LYS A 246 8.99 1.36 22.73
C LYS A 246 8.64 2.55 23.61
N LYS A 247 8.83 3.77 23.11
CA LYS A 247 8.51 5.00 23.87
C LYS A 247 7.04 5.04 24.29
N ARG A 248 6.13 4.60 23.39
CA ARG A 248 4.69 4.53 23.70
C ARG A 248 4.41 3.51 24.78
N ALA A 249 5.00 2.30 24.71
CA ALA A 249 4.83 1.26 25.70
C ALA A 249 5.37 1.69 27.09
N ILE A 250 6.51 2.40 27.15
CA ILE A 250 7.04 2.98 28.37
C ILE A 250 6.07 4.01 28.97
N LYS A 251 5.59 4.94 28.12
CA LYS A 251 4.63 5.98 28.54
C LYS A 251 3.35 5.39 29.14
N ASP A 252 2.88 4.27 28.57
CA ASP A 252 1.66 3.58 29.01
C ASP A 252 1.91 2.64 30.22
N GLY A 253 3.17 2.50 30.68
CA GLY A 253 3.52 1.55 31.78
C GLY A 253 3.42 0.08 31.36
N LEU A 254 3.42 -0.21 30.05
CA LEU A 254 3.26 -1.55 29.47
C LEU A 254 4.57 -2.14 28.93
N TRP A 255 5.67 -1.39 29.03
CA TRP A 255 6.98 -1.86 28.57
C TRP A 255 7.51 -2.98 29.47
N LYS A 256 7.86 -4.08 28.84
CA LYS A 256 8.68 -5.14 29.42
C LYS A 256 9.84 -5.38 28.47
N ASP A 257 11.06 -5.36 28.98
CA ASP A 257 12.24 -5.56 28.15
C ASP A 257 12.21 -6.96 27.51
N PRO A 258 12.16 -7.07 26.20
CA PRO A 258 12.14 -8.37 25.51
C PRO A 258 13.52 -9.02 25.41
N GLY A 259 14.58 -8.34 25.88
CA GLY A 259 15.95 -8.74 25.64
C GLY A 259 16.42 -8.50 24.19
N GLU A 260 17.42 -9.25 23.74
CA GLU A 260 17.94 -9.15 22.39
C GLU A 260 16.93 -9.70 21.37
N VAL A 261 16.60 -8.88 20.37
CA VAL A 261 15.72 -9.29 19.26
C VAL A 261 16.56 -9.87 18.14
N THR A 262 16.31 -11.12 17.80
CA THR A 262 17.01 -11.84 16.73
C THR A 262 16.02 -12.48 15.76
N LEU A 263 16.48 -12.78 14.54
CA LEU A 263 15.71 -13.60 13.60
C LEU A 263 15.75 -15.08 14.03
N PRO A 264 14.65 -15.83 13.87
CA PRO A 264 14.63 -17.23 14.21
C PRO A 264 15.58 -18.03 13.28
N LYS A 265 16.29 -19.00 13.85
CA LYS A 265 17.17 -19.92 13.09
C LYS A 265 16.38 -20.95 12.28
N THR A 266 15.16 -21.23 12.70
CA THR A 266 14.22 -22.17 12.06
C THR A 266 12.84 -21.50 11.94
N PRO A 267 12.05 -21.86 10.90
CA PRO A 267 10.70 -21.32 10.74
C PRO A 267 9.83 -21.51 11.98
N ILE A 268 9.10 -20.47 12.36
CA ILE A 268 8.08 -20.50 13.42
C ILE A 268 6.81 -21.10 12.80
N LYS A 269 6.43 -22.30 13.21
CA LYS A 269 5.24 -23.01 12.67
C LYS A 269 4.05 -22.92 13.59
#